data_d2d8da4e3339f7f4db46f0759aa11101
#
_entry.id   d2d8da4e3339f7f4db46f0759aa11101
#
_cell.length_a   1.000
_cell.length_b   1.000
_cell.length_c   1.000
_cell.angle_alpha   90.00
_cell.angle_beta   90.00
_cell.angle_gamma   90.00
#
_symmetry.space_group_name_H-M   'P 1'
#
loop_
_entity.id
_entity.type
_entity.pdbx_description
1 polymer ?
#
loop_
_entity_poly.entity_id
_entity_poly.type
_entity_poly.pdbx_seq_one_letter_code
_entity_poly.pdbx_strand_id
1 'polypeptide(L)'
;LEQFHYASEKEVVALWVCTQCQKTIPANAKPLCDCGGEARLKEIRGSTPASRFLVLELAERLPFEPRILGYLRLDPPIPRMHRRTPEGVERDIRERIFPRDWFHPTYEGGADWQKALDRVNTAAARIARVVVHPDYRSEGFGALLVRVALEWAKERGAPEARPEKHLVYTIAQMARYHPFFEKVGFRYLFDTASGRPVLFYPLTEEAEAHLERFPREDPYAKAHGGRLYKPRF
;
A
#
# COMPACT_ATOMS: atom_id res chain seq x y z
N LEU A 1 -18.57 -1.96 -3.76
CA LEU A 1 -17.94 -0.99 -2.84
C LEU A 1 -16.87 -0.13 -3.52
N GLU A 2 -16.15 -0.63 -4.53
CA GLU A 2 -15.10 0.14 -5.23
C GLU A 2 -15.62 1.47 -5.79
N GLN A 3 -16.84 1.54 -6.27
CA GLN A 3 -17.47 2.79 -6.76
C GLN A 3 -17.51 3.92 -5.72
N PHE A 4 -17.41 3.59 -4.43
CA PHE A 4 -17.41 4.55 -3.34
C PHE A 4 -15.99 5.00 -2.92
N HIS A 5 -14.95 4.46 -3.54
CA HIS A 5 -13.59 4.87 -3.29
C HIS A 5 -13.29 6.16 -4.07
N TYR A 6 -12.77 7.19 -3.38
CA TYR A 6 -12.48 8.50 -4.00
C TYR A 6 -11.47 8.44 -5.16
N ALA A 7 -10.64 7.39 -5.18
CA ALA A 7 -9.66 7.12 -6.24
C ALA A 7 -9.96 5.76 -6.91
N SER A 8 -11.26 5.48 -7.18
CA SER A 8 -11.69 4.26 -7.82
C SER A 8 -10.98 4.10 -9.16
N GLU A 9 -10.15 3.07 -9.28
CA GLU A 9 -9.59 2.64 -10.55
C GLU A 9 -10.59 1.70 -11.20
N LYS A 10 -10.94 2.02 -12.44
CA LYS A 10 -11.69 1.09 -13.27
C LYS A 10 -10.84 -0.16 -13.43
N GLU A 11 -11.39 -1.29 -13.20
CA GLU A 11 -10.89 -2.67 -13.34
C GLU A 11 -9.37 -2.92 -13.29
N VAL A 12 -8.95 -4.06 -12.77
CA VAL A 12 -7.56 -4.52 -12.87
C VAL A 12 -7.23 -4.71 -14.35
N VAL A 13 -6.33 -3.90 -14.85
CA VAL A 13 -5.88 -3.97 -16.25
C VAL A 13 -4.39 -4.20 -16.27
N ALA A 14 -3.98 -5.27 -16.90
CA ALA A 14 -2.59 -5.46 -17.28
C ALA A 14 -2.27 -4.63 -18.52
N LEU A 15 -1.20 -3.88 -18.46
CA LEU A 15 -0.64 -3.18 -19.61
C LEU A 15 0.43 -4.05 -20.26
N TRP A 16 0.23 -4.35 -21.51
CA TRP A 16 1.14 -5.13 -22.33
C TRP A 16 1.86 -4.23 -23.35
N VAL A 17 3.09 -4.53 -23.67
CA VAL A 17 3.84 -3.83 -24.72
C VAL A 17 4.21 -4.83 -25.80
N CYS A 18 3.86 -4.50 -27.02
CA CYS A 18 4.30 -5.27 -28.18
C CYS A 18 5.82 -5.16 -28.35
N THR A 19 6.49 -6.29 -28.54
CA THR A 19 7.95 -6.33 -28.72
C THR A 19 8.42 -5.76 -30.06
N GLN A 20 7.55 -5.74 -31.08
CA GLN A 20 7.85 -5.22 -32.40
C GLN A 20 7.50 -3.74 -32.56
N CYS A 21 6.22 -3.37 -32.36
CA CYS A 21 5.77 -2.00 -32.64
C CYS A 21 5.72 -1.10 -31.40
N GLN A 22 6.06 -1.61 -30.21
CA GLN A 22 6.07 -0.88 -28.91
C GLN A 22 4.70 -0.33 -28.49
N LYS A 23 3.61 -0.70 -29.17
CA LYS A 23 2.25 -0.32 -28.80
C LYS A 23 1.91 -0.86 -27.43
N THR A 24 1.36 -0.01 -26.56
CA THR A 24 0.82 -0.44 -25.25
C THR A 24 -0.63 -0.85 -25.42
N ILE A 25 -0.97 -2.06 -24.96
CA ILE A 25 -2.29 -2.68 -25.09
C ILE A 25 -2.82 -2.98 -23.70
N PRO A 26 -3.92 -2.36 -23.24
CA PRO A 26 -4.59 -2.74 -22.02
C PRO A 26 -5.40 -4.01 -22.23
N ALA A 27 -5.13 -5.07 -21.46
CA ALA A 27 -5.89 -6.32 -21.54
C ALA A 27 -5.69 -7.17 -20.26
N ASN A 28 -6.70 -7.91 -19.86
CA ASN A 28 -6.65 -8.79 -18.69
C ASN A 28 -5.94 -10.13 -18.95
N ALA A 29 -5.75 -10.48 -20.21
CA ALA A 29 -4.97 -11.64 -20.65
C ALA A 29 -3.95 -11.20 -21.70
N LYS A 30 -2.95 -12.03 -21.98
CA LYS A 30 -1.93 -11.74 -22.99
C LYS A 30 -2.60 -11.49 -24.36
N PRO A 31 -2.57 -10.26 -24.90
CA PRO A 31 -3.22 -9.93 -26.16
C PRO A 31 -2.33 -10.32 -27.36
N LEU A 32 -2.98 -10.50 -28.50
CA LEU A 32 -2.31 -10.46 -29.79
C LEU A 32 -2.18 -9.00 -30.25
N CYS A 33 -1.06 -8.61 -30.77
CA CYS A 33 -0.90 -7.29 -31.34
C CYS A 33 -1.32 -7.29 -32.83
N ASP A 34 -1.97 -6.21 -33.26
CA ASP A 34 -2.42 -6.04 -34.66
C ASP A 34 -1.26 -6.16 -35.67
N CYS A 35 -0.03 -5.90 -35.26
CA CYS A 35 1.17 -6.06 -36.11
C CYS A 35 1.72 -7.50 -36.15
N GLY A 36 1.07 -8.46 -35.48
CA GLY A 36 1.56 -9.83 -35.36
C GLY A 36 2.69 -10.04 -34.33
N GLY A 37 3.17 -8.98 -33.70
CA GLY A 37 4.23 -9.05 -32.70
C GLY A 37 3.74 -9.61 -31.36
N GLU A 38 4.64 -10.25 -30.64
CA GLU A 38 4.36 -10.81 -29.32
C GLU A 38 4.24 -9.69 -28.26
N ALA A 39 3.23 -9.77 -27.39
CA ALA A 39 3.07 -8.85 -26.29
C ALA A 39 3.75 -9.38 -25.01
N ARG A 40 4.49 -8.53 -24.31
CA ARG A 40 5.03 -8.80 -22.98
C ARG A 40 4.36 -7.92 -21.93
N LEU A 41 4.19 -8.47 -20.71
CA LEU A 41 3.62 -7.71 -19.59
C LEU A 41 4.57 -6.58 -19.19
N LYS A 42 4.04 -5.35 -19.17
CA LYS A 42 4.74 -4.14 -18.74
C LYS A 42 4.37 -3.77 -17.30
N GLU A 43 3.09 -3.76 -17.00
CA GLU A 43 2.55 -3.26 -15.73
C GLU A 43 1.21 -3.92 -15.44
N ILE A 44 0.91 -4.18 -14.18
CA ILE A 44 -0.44 -4.53 -13.72
C ILE A 44 -0.96 -3.37 -12.88
N ARG A 45 -2.10 -2.82 -13.29
CA ARG A 45 -2.83 -1.82 -12.52
C ARG A 45 -3.95 -2.46 -11.73
N GLY A 46 -4.18 -1.99 -10.52
CA GLY A 46 -5.17 -2.54 -9.61
C GLY A 46 -4.56 -3.51 -8.59
N SER A 47 -5.32 -4.55 -8.18
CA SER A 47 -4.83 -5.57 -7.25
C SER A 47 -3.94 -6.58 -7.95
N THR A 48 -2.92 -7.05 -7.25
CA THR A 48 -2.02 -8.10 -7.74
C THR A 48 -2.47 -9.48 -7.20
N PRO A 49 -1.99 -10.60 -7.76
CA PRO A 49 -2.26 -11.94 -7.18
C PRO A 49 -1.80 -12.07 -5.71
N ALA A 50 -0.82 -11.28 -5.29
CA ALA A 50 -0.35 -11.23 -3.91
C ALA A 50 -1.20 -10.32 -3.01
N SER A 51 -2.20 -9.63 -3.54
CA SER A 51 -3.11 -8.81 -2.74
C SER A 51 -4.00 -9.67 -1.86
N ARG A 52 -4.26 -9.22 -0.64
CA ARG A 52 -5.19 -9.85 0.30
C ARG A 52 -6.27 -8.86 0.68
N PHE A 53 -7.47 -9.39 0.82
CA PHE A 53 -8.65 -8.61 1.17
C PHE A 53 -9.19 -9.06 2.52
N LEU A 54 -9.34 -8.11 3.42
CA LEU A 54 -10.12 -8.25 4.63
C LEU A 54 -11.49 -7.62 4.36
N VAL A 55 -12.55 -8.35 4.63
CA VAL A 55 -13.92 -7.91 4.34
C VAL A 55 -14.68 -7.76 5.65
N LEU A 56 -15.37 -6.65 5.81
CA LEU A 56 -16.29 -6.40 6.91
C LEU A 56 -17.70 -6.70 6.46
N GLU A 57 -18.33 -7.68 7.09
CA GLU A 57 -19.69 -8.13 6.80
C GLU A 57 -20.60 -7.94 8.01
N LEU A 58 -21.89 -7.72 7.76
CA LEU A 58 -22.92 -7.83 8.81
C LEU A 58 -23.20 -9.31 9.09
N ALA A 59 -23.11 -9.69 10.38
CA ALA A 59 -23.48 -11.04 10.83
C ALA A 59 -24.99 -11.29 10.65
N GLU A 60 -25.79 -10.31 11.01
CA GLU A 60 -27.23 -10.29 10.82
C GLU A 60 -27.60 -9.04 10.03
N ARG A 61 -28.50 -9.16 9.07
CA ARG A 61 -28.90 -8.04 8.20
C ARG A 61 -30.39 -8.05 7.93
N LEU A 62 -30.94 -6.88 7.78
CA LEU A 62 -32.28 -6.68 7.22
C LEU A 62 -32.24 -6.82 5.68
N PRO A 63 -33.35 -7.13 5.00
CA PRO A 63 -33.38 -7.35 3.55
C PRO A 63 -32.82 -6.19 2.70
N PHE A 64 -32.90 -4.95 3.21
CA PHE A 64 -32.43 -3.74 2.53
C PHE A 64 -31.00 -3.34 2.90
N GLU A 65 -30.35 -4.01 3.85
CA GLU A 65 -28.98 -3.70 4.27
C GLU A 65 -27.95 -4.38 3.38
N PRO A 66 -26.83 -3.72 3.09
CA PRO A 66 -25.74 -4.33 2.35
C PRO A 66 -25.06 -5.41 3.21
N ARG A 67 -24.78 -6.57 2.62
CA ARG A 67 -24.04 -7.63 3.32
C ARG A 67 -22.61 -7.17 3.67
N ILE A 68 -21.94 -6.53 2.73
CA ILE A 68 -20.54 -6.08 2.87
C ILE A 68 -20.54 -4.59 3.19
N LEU A 69 -20.09 -4.25 4.39
CA LEU A 69 -19.96 -2.87 4.87
C LEU A 69 -18.66 -2.20 4.46
N GLY A 70 -17.61 -2.98 4.27
CA GLY A 70 -16.33 -2.43 3.90
C GLY A 70 -15.30 -3.50 3.56
N TYR A 71 -14.15 -3.05 3.05
CA TYR A 71 -13.00 -3.90 2.88
C TYR A 71 -11.70 -3.12 3.02
N LEU A 72 -10.65 -3.84 3.34
CA LEU A 72 -9.27 -3.37 3.30
C LEU A 72 -8.46 -4.27 2.38
N ARG A 73 -7.60 -3.65 1.55
CA ARG A 73 -6.67 -4.36 0.68
C ARG A 73 -5.25 -4.18 1.17
N LEU A 74 -4.58 -5.31 1.43
CA LEU A 74 -3.14 -5.38 1.68
C LEU A 74 -2.43 -5.82 0.40
N ASP A 75 -1.39 -5.09 0.03
CA ASP A 75 -0.52 -5.36 -1.11
C ASP A 75 0.92 -5.53 -0.65
N PRO A 76 1.78 -6.15 -1.47
CA PRO A 76 3.22 -6.01 -1.33
C PRO A 76 3.67 -4.55 -1.39
N PRO A 77 4.83 -4.21 -0.82
CA PRO A 77 5.34 -2.85 -0.84
C PRO A 77 5.68 -2.40 -2.27
N ILE A 78 5.60 -1.09 -2.50
CA ILE A 78 6.08 -0.49 -3.74
C ILE A 78 7.61 -0.59 -3.77
N PRO A 79 8.21 -1.01 -4.91
CA PRO A 79 9.66 -1.25 -4.99
C PRO A 79 10.52 -0.01 -4.79
N ARG A 80 9.99 1.17 -5.09
CA ARG A 80 10.70 2.46 -4.92
C ARG A 80 9.73 3.54 -4.47
N MET A 81 10.21 4.46 -3.63
CA MET A 81 9.40 5.57 -3.14
C MET A 81 10.23 6.84 -3.06
N HIS A 82 9.82 7.86 -3.79
CA HIS A 82 10.49 9.15 -3.85
C HIS A 82 9.77 10.15 -2.92
N ARG A 83 10.55 10.97 -2.24
CA ARG A 83 10.05 12.03 -1.37
C ARG A 83 10.12 13.38 -2.06
N ARG A 84 9.11 14.19 -1.84
CA ARG A 84 9.13 15.61 -2.19
C ARG A 84 9.79 16.40 -1.05
N THR A 85 10.74 17.27 -1.40
CA THR A 85 11.35 18.26 -0.51
C THR A 85 11.25 19.64 -1.15
N PRO A 86 11.51 20.73 -0.40
CA PRO A 86 11.60 22.08 -0.99
C PRO A 86 12.66 22.20 -2.07
N GLU A 87 13.75 21.43 -1.97
CA GLU A 87 14.86 21.44 -2.91
C GLU A 87 14.62 20.55 -4.14
N GLY A 88 13.53 19.74 -4.15
CA GLY A 88 13.20 18.87 -5.25
C GLY A 88 12.73 17.47 -4.84
N VAL A 89 13.05 16.48 -5.66
CA VAL A 89 12.65 15.08 -5.44
C VAL A 89 13.85 14.27 -4.98
N GLU A 90 13.81 13.80 -3.75
CA GLU A 90 14.77 12.83 -3.22
C GLU A 90 14.34 11.41 -3.62
N ARG A 91 15.30 10.63 -4.15
CA ARG A 91 15.03 9.29 -4.65
C ARG A 91 15.14 8.26 -3.54
N ASP A 92 14.18 7.35 -3.55
CA ASP A 92 14.09 6.16 -2.68
C ASP A 92 14.42 6.40 -1.19
N ILE A 93 13.72 7.37 -0.61
CA ILE A 93 13.91 7.83 0.77
C ILE A 93 13.83 6.69 1.80
N ARG A 94 13.15 5.58 1.49
CA ARG A 94 12.98 4.46 2.41
C ARG A 94 14.30 3.84 2.81
N GLU A 95 15.28 3.77 1.90
CA GLU A 95 16.62 3.20 2.17
C GLU A 95 17.41 4.00 3.21
N ARG A 96 17.02 5.25 3.47
CA ARG A 96 17.56 6.07 4.57
C ARG A 96 16.90 5.80 5.91
N ILE A 97 15.69 5.23 5.90
CA ILE A 97 14.87 5.04 7.09
C ILE A 97 14.97 3.58 7.56
N PHE A 98 14.86 2.64 6.62
CA PHE A 98 14.71 1.22 6.89
C PHE A 98 15.74 0.40 6.10
N PRO A 99 16.03 -0.82 6.53
CA PRO A 99 16.81 -1.77 5.75
C PRO A 99 16.19 -2.00 4.35
N ARG A 100 17.07 -2.11 3.36
CA ARG A 100 16.64 -2.23 1.96
C ARG A 100 15.77 -3.44 1.68
N ASP A 101 16.10 -4.57 2.26
CA ASP A 101 15.42 -5.87 2.11
C ASP A 101 13.98 -5.86 2.63
N TRP A 102 13.60 -4.88 3.47
CA TRP A 102 12.21 -4.73 3.91
C TRP A 102 11.25 -4.39 2.77
N PHE A 103 11.75 -3.77 1.70
CA PHE A 103 10.95 -3.30 0.56
C PHE A 103 11.34 -3.95 -0.76
N HIS A 104 12.54 -4.51 -0.82
CA HIS A 104 13.08 -5.15 -2.02
C HIS A 104 13.31 -6.61 -1.73
N PRO A 105 12.79 -7.51 -2.60
CA PRO A 105 13.10 -8.91 -2.46
C PRO A 105 14.59 -9.13 -2.71
N THR A 106 15.20 -9.99 -1.92
CA THR A 106 16.55 -10.50 -2.18
C THR A 106 16.46 -11.54 -3.30
N TYR A 107 17.04 -11.25 -4.46
CA TYR A 107 17.16 -12.19 -5.56
C TYR A 107 18.48 -12.96 -5.44
N GLU A 108 18.42 -14.15 -4.94
CA GLU A 108 19.46 -15.13 -5.15
C GLU A 108 18.93 -16.11 -6.20
N GLY A 109 19.57 -16.14 -7.36
CA GLY A 109 19.17 -16.78 -8.61
C GLY A 109 18.34 -18.06 -8.49
N GLY A 110 17.16 -18.05 -9.11
CA GLY A 110 16.22 -19.16 -9.14
C GLY A 110 15.36 -19.16 -10.39
N ALA A 111 14.51 -20.19 -10.54
CA ALA A 111 13.53 -20.27 -11.61
C ALA A 111 12.54 -19.10 -11.57
N ASP A 112 11.88 -18.78 -12.69
CA ASP A 112 11.01 -17.59 -12.80
C ASP A 112 9.86 -17.53 -11.79
N TRP A 113 9.32 -18.67 -11.38
CA TRP A 113 8.30 -18.75 -10.34
C TRP A 113 8.84 -18.36 -8.95
N GLN A 114 10.09 -18.72 -8.64
CA GLN A 114 10.75 -18.33 -7.40
C GLN A 114 10.94 -16.81 -7.35
N LYS A 115 11.36 -16.20 -8.45
CA LYS A 115 11.45 -14.73 -8.55
C LYS A 115 10.11 -14.04 -8.32
N ALA A 116 9.00 -14.66 -8.71
CA ALA A 116 7.67 -14.14 -8.44
C ALA A 116 7.30 -14.20 -6.95
N LEU A 117 7.68 -15.28 -6.26
CA LEU A 117 7.52 -15.42 -4.81
C LEU A 117 8.42 -14.45 -4.04
N ASP A 118 9.66 -14.28 -4.49
CA ASP A 118 10.61 -13.36 -3.85
C ASP A 118 10.13 -11.90 -3.90
N ARG A 119 9.34 -11.53 -4.91
CA ARG A 119 8.73 -10.19 -4.98
C ARG A 119 7.79 -9.86 -3.83
N VAL A 120 7.19 -10.86 -3.21
CA VAL A 120 6.29 -10.69 -2.07
C VAL A 120 6.97 -10.99 -0.74
N ASN A 121 8.19 -11.51 -0.79
CA ASN A 121 8.99 -11.88 0.37
C ASN A 121 9.72 -10.66 0.95
N THR A 122 8.95 -9.72 1.45
CA THR A 122 9.45 -8.46 2.03
C THR A 122 8.95 -8.31 3.46
N ALA A 123 9.70 -7.60 4.28
CA ALA A 123 9.34 -7.34 5.68
C ALA A 123 8.32 -6.19 5.85
N ALA A 124 7.93 -5.53 4.77
CA ALA A 124 6.90 -4.50 4.76
C ALA A 124 5.63 -4.99 4.08
N ALA A 125 4.47 -4.54 4.57
CA ALA A 125 3.19 -4.67 3.90
C ALA A 125 2.58 -3.28 3.65
N ARG A 126 1.73 -3.15 2.63
CA ARG A 126 1.08 -1.89 2.28
C ARG A 126 -0.43 -2.01 2.37
N ILE A 127 -1.07 -1.14 3.14
CA ILE A 127 -2.50 -0.91 3.00
C ILE A 127 -2.70 -0.07 1.75
N ALA A 128 -3.25 -0.69 0.71
CA ALA A 128 -3.48 -0.05 -0.57
C ALA A 128 -4.84 0.62 -0.64
N ARG A 129 -5.84 0.08 0.05
CA ARG A 129 -7.20 0.63 0.12
C ARG A 129 -7.88 0.31 1.44
N VAL A 130 -8.70 1.24 1.89
CA VAL A 130 -9.71 1.07 2.94
C VAL A 130 -10.99 1.69 2.41
N VAL A 131 -12.03 0.91 2.28
CA VAL A 131 -13.33 1.35 1.76
C VAL A 131 -14.41 0.95 2.74
N VAL A 132 -15.26 1.91 3.11
CA VAL A 132 -16.45 1.70 3.94
C VAL A 132 -17.67 2.22 3.18
N HIS A 133 -18.75 1.44 3.21
CA HIS A 133 -20.02 1.83 2.60
C HIS A 133 -20.44 3.22 3.09
N PRO A 134 -20.93 4.13 2.24
CA PRO A 134 -21.24 5.51 2.61
C PRO A 134 -22.10 5.65 3.86
N ASP A 135 -23.17 4.86 3.97
CA ASP A 135 -24.14 4.93 5.06
C ASP A 135 -23.57 4.47 6.42
N TYR A 136 -22.41 3.80 6.39
CA TYR A 136 -21.73 3.28 7.60
C TYR A 136 -20.39 3.98 7.87
N ARG A 137 -20.16 5.13 7.23
CA ARG A 137 -18.99 5.96 7.51
C ARG A 137 -19.15 6.66 8.86
N SER A 138 -18.01 7.04 9.42
CA SER A 138 -17.92 7.70 10.74
C SER A 138 -18.21 6.82 11.97
N GLU A 139 -18.62 5.57 11.76
CA GLU A 139 -18.89 4.58 12.83
C GLU A 139 -17.61 3.84 13.31
N GLY A 140 -16.44 4.26 12.85
CA GLY A 140 -15.16 3.65 13.26
C GLY A 140 -14.76 2.42 12.46
N PHE A 141 -15.54 1.93 11.51
CA PHE A 141 -15.26 0.72 10.74
C PHE A 141 -13.97 0.78 9.92
N GLY A 142 -13.59 1.96 9.42
CA GLY A 142 -12.29 2.13 8.78
C GLY A 142 -11.12 1.85 9.71
N ALA A 143 -11.20 2.34 10.95
CA ALA A 143 -10.18 2.08 11.98
C ALA A 143 -10.18 0.63 12.44
N LEU A 144 -11.36 0.00 12.56
CA LEU A 144 -11.49 -1.42 12.87
C LEU A 144 -10.81 -2.29 11.81
N LEU A 145 -11.11 -2.06 10.53
CA LEU A 145 -10.47 -2.77 9.42
C LEU A 145 -8.94 -2.64 9.46
N VAL A 146 -8.43 -1.44 9.76
CA VAL A 146 -7.00 -1.20 9.86
C VAL A 146 -6.39 -1.97 11.04
N ARG A 147 -7.00 -1.94 12.24
CA ARG A 147 -6.50 -2.69 13.40
C ARG A 147 -6.44 -4.19 13.14
N VAL A 148 -7.52 -4.76 12.61
CA VAL A 148 -7.56 -6.19 12.23
C VAL A 148 -6.49 -6.51 11.18
N ALA A 149 -6.25 -5.61 10.23
CA ALA A 149 -5.20 -5.80 9.22
C ALA A 149 -3.79 -5.79 9.84
N LEU A 150 -3.54 -4.97 10.85
CA LEU A 150 -2.25 -4.93 11.56
C LEU A 150 -2.01 -6.21 12.35
N GLU A 151 -3.00 -6.70 13.09
CA GLU A 151 -2.94 -7.97 13.81
C GLU A 151 -2.71 -9.13 12.85
N TRP A 152 -3.50 -9.19 11.77
CA TRP A 152 -3.36 -10.23 10.77
C TRP A 152 -1.98 -10.19 10.06
N ALA A 153 -1.46 -8.99 9.77
CA ALA A 153 -0.13 -8.82 9.18
C ALA A 153 0.97 -9.32 10.11
N LYS A 154 0.83 -9.04 11.42
CA LYS A 154 1.77 -9.48 12.45
C LYS A 154 1.77 -11.02 12.61
N GLU A 155 0.59 -11.62 12.69
CA GLU A 155 0.44 -13.05 12.95
C GLU A 155 0.77 -13.93 11.74
N ARG A 156 0.48 -13.46 10.53
CA ARG A 156 0.53 -14.28 9.32
C ARG A 156 1.56 -13.86 8.29
N GLY A 157 2.34 -12.83 8.59
CA GLY A 157 3.34 -12.33 7.63
C GLY A 157 2.73 -11.92 6.29
N ALA A 158 1.56 -11.28 6.30
CA ALA A 158 0.84 -10.92 5.08
C ALA A 158 1.56 -9.87 4.23
N PRO A 159 1.39 -9.91 2.92
CA PRO A 159 0.73 -10.91 2.12
C PRO A 159 1.63 -12.13 1.94
N GLU A 160 1.23 -13.26 2.49
CA GLU A 160 1.78 -14.62 2.38
C GLU A 160 3.31 -14.78 2.40
N ALA A 161 4.02 -13.75 2.68
CA ALA A 161 5.45 -13.82 2.75
C ALA A 161 5.85 -14.47 4.06
N ARG A 162 6.83 -15.29 3.97
CA ARG A 162 7.37 -16.05 5.08
C ARG A 162 8.21 -15.23 6.06
N PRO A 163 8.90 -14.14 5.68
CA PRO A 163 9.58 -13.34 6.68
C PRO A 163 8.58 -12.60 7.56
N GLU A 164 8.94 -12.43 8.80
CA GLU A 164 8.25 -11.57 9.74
C GLU A 164 7.99 -10.19 9.12
N LYS A 165 6.80 -9.65 9.31
CA LYS A 165 6.50 -8.28 8.90
C LYS A 165 6.94 -7.32 9.99
N HIS A 166 7.89 -6.47 9.67
CA HIS A 166 8.37 -5.45 10.59
C HIS A 166 7.50 -4.20 10.58
N LEU A 167 6.86 -3.89 9.45
CA LEU A 167 6.02 -2.70 9.36
C LEU A 167 4.88 -2.81 8.35
N VAL A 168 3.84 -2.01 8.59
CA VAL A 168 2.79 -1.73 7.62
C VAL A 168 2.81 -0.25 7.26
N TYR A 169 2.61 0.09 6.00
CA TYR A 169 2.52 1.49 5.59
C TYR A 169 1.36 1.74 4.63
N THR A 170 1.02 2.99 4.48
CA THR A 170 0.00 3.44 3.52
C THR A 170 0.42 4.74 2.85
N ILE A 171 -0.11 4.97 1.64
CA ILE A 171 -0.04 6.26 0.94
C ILE A 171 -1.46 6.78 0.88
N ALA A 172 -1.81 7.69 1.78
CA ALA A 172 -3.19 8.07 2.05
C ALA A 172 -3.44 9.56 1.80
N GLN A 173 -3.93 9.91 0.60
CA GLN A 173 -4.28 11.29 0.25
C GLN A 173 -5.23 11.92 1.28
N MET A 174 -6.24 11.17 1.73
CA MET A 174 -7.26 11.65 2.66
C MET A 174 -6.76 11.80 4.11
N ALA A 175 -5.56 11.31 4.45
CA ALA A 175 -4.98 11.48 5.78
C ALA A 175 -4.77 12.95 6.16
N ARG A 176 -4.68 13.86 5.18
CA ARG A 176 -4.63 15.31 5.43
C ARG A 176 -5.92 15.88 5.99
N TYR A 177 -7.05 15.22 5.75
CA TYR A 177 -8.38 15.68 6.11
C TYR A 177 -8.99 14.85 7.23
N HIS A 178 -8.63 13.56 7.29
CA HIS A 178 -9.18 12.60 8.24
C HIS A 178 -8.06 11.81 8.91
N PRO A 179 -7.81 12.03 10.22
CA PRO A 179 -6.67 11.43 10.92
C PRO A 179 -6.92 9.99 11.38
N PHE A 180 -7.73 9.20 10.68
CA PHE A 180 -8.08 7.88 11.17
C PHE A 180 -6.90 6.90 11.23
N PHE A 181 -5.92 7.01 10.33
CA PHE A 181 -4.68 6.24 10.41
C PHE A 181 -3.82 6.65 11.61
N GLU A 182 -3.69 7.96 11.86
CA GLU A 182 -2.94 8.46 13.02
C GLU A 182 -3.61 8.06 14.34
N LYS A 183 -4.95 8.02 14.39
CA LYS A 183 -5.72 7.51 15.56
C LYS A 183 -5.51 6.03 15.84
N VAL A 184 -5.10 5.25 14.83
CA VAL A 184 -4.71 3.85 14.99
C VAL A 184 -3.24 3.69 15.39
N GLY A 185 -2.44 4.76 15.29
CA GLY A 185 -1.03 4.77 15.68
C GLY A 185 -0.04 4.90 14.52
N PHE A 186 -0.52 5.12 13.31
CA PHE A 186 0.38 5.41 12.20
C PHE A 186 1.09 6.75 12.38
N ARG A 187 2.34 6.81 11.97
CA ARG A 187 3.18 8.02 11.98
C ARG A 187 3.42 8.51 10.57
N TYR A 188 3.18 9.78 10.33
CA TYR A 188 3.52 10.43 9.08
C TYR A 188 5.01 10.72 9.01
N LEU A 189 5.67 10.32 7.93
CA LEU A 189 7.10 10.59 7.76
C LEU A 189 7.41 11.56 6.62
N PHE A 190 6.72 11.47 5.51
CA PHE A 190 6.97 12.33 4.34
C PHE A 190 5.83 12.26 3.32
N ASP A 191 5.90 13.15 2.34
CA ASP A 191 5.06 13.09 1.15
C ASP A 191 5.80 12.42 -0.01
N THR A 192 5.10 11.62 -0.80
CA THR A 192 5.63 11.11 -2.08
C THR A 192 5.99 12.27 -3.01
N ALA A 193 6.72 12.01 -4.09
CA ALA A 193 7.00 13.01 -5.14
C ALA A 193 5.73 13.67 -5.70
N SER A 194 4.60 12.97 -5.70
CA SER A 194 3.28 13.50 -6.10
C SER A 194 2.53 14.22 -4.98
N GLY A 195 3.14 14.42 -3.81
CA GLY A 195 2.55 15.13 -2.67
C GLY A 195 1.53 14.33 -1.86
N ARG A 196 1.56 12.99 -1.93
CA ARG A 196 0.67 12.13 -1.14
C ARG A 196 1.35 11.74 0.17
N PRO A 197 0.67 11.88 1.33
CA PRO A 197 1.23 11.48 2.61
C PRO A 197 1.54 9.99 2.70
N VAL A 198 2.68 9.66 3.28
CA VAL A 198 3.10 8.29 3.59
C VAL A 198 3.15 8.15 5.11
N LEU A 199 2.39 7.18 5.60
CA LEU A 199 2.29 6.87 7.02
C LEU A 199 2.72 5.44 7.27
N PHE A 200 3.43 5.22 8.38
CA PHE A 200 4.00 3.93 8.76
C PHE A 200 3.51 3.52 10.15
N TYR A 201 3.32 2.21 10.32
CA TYR A 201 3.00 1.58 11.59
C TYR A 201 3.99 0.47 11.88
N PRO A 202 4.71 0.50 13.01
CA PRO A 202 5.66 -0.54 13.40
C PRO A 202 4.93 -1.78 13.90
N LEU A 203 5.41 -2.96 13.53
CA LEU A 203 4.96 -4.23 14.05
C LEU A 203 5.99 -4.86 14.99
N THR A 204 7.24 -4.39 14.93
CA THR A 204 8.36 -4.88 15.75
C THR A 204 9.09 -3.72 16.42
N GLU A 205 9.85 -4.01 17.47
CA GLU A 205 10.69 -3.03 18.17
C GLU A 205 11.75 -2.41 17.26
N GLU A 206 12.28 -3.19 16.33
CA GLU A 206 13.25 -2.69 15.35
C GLU A 206 12.63 -1.61 14.46
N ALA A 207 11.41 -1.84 13.95
CA ALA A 207 10.70 -0.84 13.17
C ALA A 207 10.34 0.40 14.00
N GLU A 208 9.97 0.22 15.26
CA GLU A 208 9.72 1.32 16.20
C GLU A 208 10.96 2.19 16.35
N ALA A 209 12.14 1.60 16.55
CA ALA A 209 13.39 2.32 16.69
C ALA A 209 13.73 3.14 15.43
N HIS A 210 13.50 2.60 14.23
CA HIS A 210 13.67 3.34 12.98
C HIS A 210 12.71 4.54 12.88
N LEU A 211 11.45 4.35 13.24
CA LEU A 211 10.43 5.41 13.20
C LEU A 211 10.66 6.51 14.24
N GLU A 212 11.29 6.19 15.36
CA GLU A 212 11.68 7.19 16.36
C GLU A 212 12.93 7.97 15.98
N ARG A 213 13.92 7.28 15.38
CA ARG A 213 15.19 7.87 14.99
C ARG A 213 15.01 8.88 13.86
N PHE A 214 14.30 8.50 12.80
CA PHE A 214 14.22 9.30 11.58
C PHE A 214 13.70 10.73 11.79
N PRO A 215 12.62 11.01 12.55
CA PRO A 215 12.19 12.38 12.82
C PRO A 215 13.16 13.20 13.65
N ARG A 216 14.10 12.58 14.35
CA ARG A 216 15.14 13.29 15.11
C ARG A 216 16.30 13.72 14.22
N GLU A 217 16.65 12.90 13.23
CA GLU A 217 17.80 13.07 12.34
C GLU A 217 17.46 13.85 11.07
N ASP A 218 16.28 13.63 10.50
CA ASP A 218 15.87 14.25 9.26
C ASP A 218 15.22 15.63 9.51
N PRO A 219 15.72 16.71 8.88
CA PRO A 219 15.24 18.06 9.15
C PRO A 219 13.79 18.29 8.77
N TYR A 220 13.30 17.61 7.72
CA TYR A 220 11.92 17.76 7.27
C TYR A 220 10.96 16.96 8.15
N ALA A 221 11.33 15.75 8.54
CA ALA A 221 10.54 14.93 9.44
C ALA A 221 10.48 15.54 10.87
N LYS A 222 11.57 16.15 11.32
CA LYS A 222 11.64 16.88 12.61
C LYS A 222 10.60 18.01 12.69
N ALA A 223 10.36 18.72 11.59
CA ALA A 223 9.45 19.86 11.56
C ALA A 223 7.99 19.49 11.87
N HIS A 224 7.57 18.27 11.58
CA HIS A 224 6.19 17.80 11.84
C HIS A 224 6.09 16.75 12.96
N GLY A 225 7.22 16.22 13.45
CA GLY A 225 7.26 15.28 14.58
C GLY A 225 6.43 14.00 14.40
N GLY A 226 6.33 13.49 13.17
CA GLY A 226 5.53 12.30 12.86
C GLY A 226 4.02 12.53 12.76
N ARG A 227 3.55 13.79 12.78
CA ARG A 227 2.13 14.16 12.73
C ARG A 227 1.80 14.91 11.46
N LEU A 228 0.80 14.45 10.74
CA LEU A 228 0.26 15.09 9.54
C LEU A 228 -0.92 16.00 9.87
N TYR A 229 -1.83 15.50 10.69
CA TYR A 229 -3.05 16.22 11.06
C TYR A 229 -2.78 17.09 12.30
N LYS A 230 -3.00 18.38 12.13
CA LYS A 230 -3.00 19.33 13.24
C LYS A 230 -4.42 19.87 13.38
N PRO A 231 -5.13 19.58 14.50
CA PRO A 231 -6.44 20.20 14.74
C PRO A 231 -6.31 21.73 14.65
N ARG A 232 -7.23 22.35 13.97
CA ARG A 232 -7.40 23.80 14.06
C ARG A 232 -8.29 24.06 15.26
N PHE A 233 -7.74 24.71 16.25
CA PHE A 233 -8.49 25.23 17.38
C PHE A 233 -9.08 26.59 17.00
#